data_6b3ca7fe2ecced151aa9cc9ad15439cb
#
_entry.id   6b3ca7fe2ecced151aa9cc9ad15439cb
#
_cell.length_a   1.000
_cell.length_b   1.000
_cell.length_c   1.000
_cell.angle_alpha   90.00
_cell.angle_beta   90.00
_cell.angle_gamma   90.00
#
_symmetry.space_group_name_H-M   'P 1'
#
loop_
_entity.id
_entity.type
_entity.pdbx_description
1 polymer ?
#
loop_
_entity_poly.entity_id
_entity_poly.type
_entity_poly.pdbx_seq_one_letter_code
_entity_poly.pdbx_strand_id
1 'polypeptide(L)'
;MKADYVLLQDRLKGEYKDAFQKVQMYSTSNLIGEDTESELMMELLDHMLMAQEEGKPVSTIVGDDIEGFCEIFFSEYKLGNR
;
A
#
# COMPACT_ATOMS: atom_id res chain seq x y z
N MET A 1 0.48 14.40 -10.33
CA MET A 1 -0.36 14.74 -9.18
C MET A 1 -0.41 13.59 -8.23
N LYS A 2 -0.15 13.87 -6.98
CA LYS A 2 -0.10 12.81 -5.99
C LYS A 2 -1.46 12.23 -5.66
N ALA A 3 -2.52 12.87 -6.12
CA ALA A 3 -3.87 12.42 -5.80
C ALA A 3 -4.38 11.32 -6.72
N ASP A 4 -3.59 10.91 -7.70
CA ASP A 4 -4.07 9.93 -8.67
C ASP A 4 -4.45 8.61 -8.02
N TYR A 5 -3.64 8.13 -7.07
CA TYR A 5 -3.95 6.85 -6.44
C TYR A 5 -5.19 6.93 -5.55
N VAL A 6 -5.52 8.13 -5.07
CA VAL A 6 -6.71 8.29 -4.25
C VAL A 6 -7.97 7.98 -5.06
N LEU A 7 -7.98 8.37 -6.32
CA LEU A 7 -9.10 8.09 -7.19
C LEU A 7 -9.17 6.61 -7.54
N LEU A 8 -8.02 6.01 -7.80
CA LEU A 8 -7.97 4.62 -8.21
C LEU A 8 -8.29 3.66 -7.07
N GLN A 9 -8.02 4.07 -5.83
CA GLN A 9 -8.24 3.16 -4.71
C GLN A 9 -9.71 2.80 -4.54
N ASP A 10 -10.61 3.61 -5.09
CA ASP A 10 -12.04 3.29 -5.03
C ASP A 10 -12.38 2.04 -5.83
N ARG A 11 -11.50 1.60 -6.70
CA ARG A 11 -11.71 0.37 -7.45
C ARG A 11 -11.42 -0.87 -6.62
N LEU A 12 -10.69 -0.71 -5.53
CA LEU A 12 -10.44 -1.82 -4.63
C LEU A 12 -11.68 -2.14 -3.83
N LYS A 13 -11.92 -3.42 -3.59
CA LYS A 13 -13.12 -3.87 -2.90
C LYS A 13 -12.75 -4.81 -1.76
N GLY A 14 -13.61 -4.85 -0.75
CA GLY A 14 -13.49 -5.79 0.34
C GLY A 14 -12.14 -5.74 1.02
N GLU A 15 -11.51 -6.91 1.12
CA GLU A 15 -10.24 -7.02 1.83
C GLU A 15 -9.11 -6.26 1.17
N TYR A 16 -9.19 -6.05 -0.14
CA TYR A 16 -8.17 -5.27 -0.84
C TYR A 16 -8.20 -3.81 -0.40
N LYS A 17 -9.39 -3.25 -0.33
CA LYS A 17 -9.52 -1.86 0.10
C LYS A 17 -9.07 -1.69 1.54
N ASP A 18 -9.47 -2.63 2.39
CA ASP A 18 -9.12 -2.58 3.80
C ASP A 18 -7.60 -2.66 3.98
N ALA A 19 -6.96 -3.57 3.27
CA ALA A 19 -5.51 -3.71 3.36
C ALA A 19 -4.79 -2.47 2.87
N PHE A 20 -5.26 -1.90 1.77
CA PHE A 20 -4.65 -0.69 1.23
C PHE A 20 -4.69 0.45 2.24
N GLN A 21 -5.83 0.60 2.89
CA GLN A 21 -5.97 1.66 3.89
C GLN A 21 -5.04 1.45 5.07
N LYS A 22 -4.86 0.20 5.49
CA LYS A 22 -3.94 -0.09 6.58
C LYS A 22 -2.50 0.24 6.22
N VAL A 23 -2.10 -0.07 4.99
CA VAL A 23 -0.76 0.28 4.54
C VAL A 23 -0.59 1.80 4.51
N GLN A 24 -1.61 2.51 4.06
CA GLN A 24 -1.56 3.96 4.03
C GLN A 24 -1.39 4.55 5.43
N MET A 25 -2.13 4.01 6.39
CA MET A 25 -2.00 4.46 7.77
C MET A 25 -0.61 4.19 8.32
N TYR A 26 -0.04 3.06 7.95
CA TYR A 26 1.31 2.73 8.39
C TYR A 26 2.31 3.75 7.88
N SER A 27 2.20 4.12 6.61
CA SER A 27 3.14 5.08 6.04
C SER A 27 3.04 6.44 6.73
N THR A 28 1.82 6.86 7.05
CA THR A 28 1.60 8.12 7.75
C THR A 28 2.23 8.07 9.14
N SER A 29 2.03 6.97 9.86
CA SER A 29 2.53 6.83 11.22
C SER A 29 4.03 6.76 11.29
N ASN A 30 4.68 6.33 10.22
CA ASN A 30 6.13 6.12 10.21
C ASN A 30 6.88 7.19 9.44
N LEU A 31 6.23 8.31 9.19
CA LEU A 31 6.89 9.50 8.62
C LEU A 31 7.56 9.21 7.28
N ILE A 32 6.87 8.48 6.43
CA ILE A 32 7.34 8.27 5.07
C ILE A 32 7.15 9.57 4.31
N GLY A 33 8.17 10.01 3.57
CA GLY A 33 8.08 11.24 2.80
C GLY A 33 6.91 11.21 1.83
N GLU A 34 6.27 12.37 1.64
CA GLU A 34 5.05 12.44 0.85
C GLU A 34 5.26 11.97 -0.58
N ASP A 35 6.35 12.39 -1.21
CA ASP A 35 6.61 11.98 -2.59
C ASP A 35 6.88 10.48 -2.68
N THR A 36 7.67 9.98 -1.73
CA THR A 36 7.96 8.55 -1.69
C THR A 36 6.69 7.75 -1.43
N GLU A 37 5.86 8.24 -0.51
CA GLU A 37 4.61 7.57 -0.20
C GLU A 37 3.73 7.46 -1.44
N SER A 38 3.61 8.56 -2.18
CA SER A 38 2.76 8.56 -3.37
C SER A 38 3.22 7.53 -4.39
N GLU A 39 4.52 7.45 -4.62
CA GLU A 39 5.06 6.49 -5.57
C GLU A 39 4.83 5.06 -5.12
N LEU A 40 5.10 4.79 -3.84
CA LEU A 40 4.95 3.44 -3.33
C LEU A 40 3.50 3.01 -3.28
N MET A 41 2.62 3.92 -2.88
CA MET A 41 1.19 3.59 -2.81
C MET A 41 0.62 3.36 -4.20
N MET A 42 1.06 4.13 -5.18
CA MET A 42 0.61 3.92 -6.56
C MET A 42 1.05 2.55 -7.07
N GLU A 43 2.28 2.18 -6.80
CA GLU A 43 2.80 0.88 -7.22
C GLU A 43 2.03 -0.25 -6.56
N LEU A 44 1.79 -0.12 -5.25
CA LEU A 44 1.05 -1.13 -4.52
C LEU A 44 -0.38 -1.24 -5.04
N LEU A 45 -1.00 -0.10 -5.30
CA LEU A 45 -2.36 -0.07 -5.81
C LEU A 45 -2.47 -0.79 -7.15
N ASP A 46 -1.50 -0.55 -8.01
CA ASP A 46 -1.47 -1.19 -9.32
C ASP A 46 -1.43 -2.72 -9.18
N HIS A 47 -0.56 -3.19 -8.29
CA HIS A 47 -0.46 -4.64 -8.05
C HIS A 47 -1.74 -5.19 -7.45
N MET A 48 -2.36 -4.46 -6.54
CA MET A 48 -3.60 -4.90 -5.92
C MET A 48 -4.74 -4.97 -6.90
N LEU A 49 -4.85 -3.97 -7.77
CA LEU A 49 -5.90 -3.97 -8.78
C LEU A 49 -5.76 -5.16 -9.71
N MET A 50 -4.53 -5.45 -10.12
CA MET A 50 -4.28 -6.56 -11.00
C MET A 50 -4.63 -7.89 -10.34
N ALA A 51 -4.21 -8.08 -9.09
CA ALA A 51 -4.51 -9.30 -8.37
C ALA A 51 -6.01 -9.45 -8.12
N GLN A 52 -6.68 -8.33 -7.83
CA GLN A 52 -8.11 -8.36 -7.61
C GLN A 52 -8.85 -8.80 -8.86
N GLU A 53 -8.44 -8.30 -10.02
CA GLU A 53 -9.06 -8.68 -11.28
C GLU A 53 -8.85 -10.16 -11.57
N GLU A 54 -7.73 -10.71 -11.13
CA GLU A 54 -7.45 -12.13 -11.33
C GLU A 54 -8.14 -13.02 -10.31
N GLY A 55 -8.86 -12.42 -9.37
CA GLY A 55 -9.58 -13.17 -8.37
C GLY A 55 -8.72 -13.74 -7.26
N LYS A 56 -7.51 -13.20 -7.09
CA LYS A 56 -6.61 -13.69 -6.06
C LYS A 56 -6.92 -13.04 -4.71
N PRO A 57 -6.64 -13.73 -3.60
CA PRO A 57 -6.83 -13.12 -2.29
C PRO A 57 -5.77 -12.06 -2.02
N VAL A 58 -6.09 -11.10 -1.16
CA VAL A 58 -5.17 -10.01 -0.86
C VAL A 58 -3.88 -10.52 -0.21
N SER A 59 -3.94 -11.68 0.44
CA SER A 59 -2.75 -12.26 1.04
C SER A 59 -1.68 -12.60 0.00
N THR A 60 -2.06 -12.70 -1.27
CA THR A 60 -1.09 -12.87 -2.35
C THR A 60 -0.14 -11.67 -2.40
N ILE A 61 -0.63 -10.51 -2.02
CA ILE A 61 0.16 -9.28 -2.04
C ILE A 61 0.80 -9.01 -0.69
N VAL A 62 -0.01 -9.01 0.39
CA VAL A 62 0.46 -8.54 1.70
C VAL A 62 0.80 -9.67 2.66
N GLY A 63 0.53 -10.92 2.30
CA GLY A 63 0.79 -12.04 3.19
C GLY A 63 -0.22 -12.09 4.32
N ASP A 64 0.12 -12.87 5.34
CA ASP A 64 -0.77 -13.06 6.48
C ASP A 64 -0.61 -11.97 7.53
N ASP A 65 0.49 -11.22 7.48
CA ASP A 65 0.79 -10.20 8.47
C ASP A 65 1.04 -8.88 7.76
N ILE A 66 0.00 -8.05 7.75
CA ILE A 66 0.09 -6.79 7.01
C ILE A 66 1.11 -5.84 7.63
N GLU A 67 1.28 -5.89 8.94
CA GLU A 67 2.29 -5.05 9.59
C GLU A 67 3.69 -5.46 9.17
N GLY A 68 3.93 -6.78 9.11
CA GLY A 68 5.22 -7.27 8.64
C GLY A 68 5.48 -6.90 7.20
N PHE A 69 4.43 -6.98 6.39
CA PHE A 69 4.55 -6.55 5.00
C PHE A 69 4.94 -5.07 4.93
N CYS A 70 4.28 -4.23 5.71
CA CYS A 70 4.56 -2.81 5.70
C CYS A 70 5.99 -2.51 6.15
N GLU A 71 6.46 -3.22 7.17
CA GLU A 71 7.82 -3.01 7.64
C GLU A 71 8.84 -3.26 6.53
N ILE A 72 8.64 -4.33 5.79
CA ILE A 72 9.55 -4.67 4.71
C ILE A 72 9.36 -3.70 3.55
N PHE A 73 8.12 -3.40 3.22
CA PHE A 73 7.80 -2.56 2.06
C PHE A 73 8.40 -1.16 2.21
N PHE A 74 8.35 -0.62 3.43
CA PHE A 74 8.83 0.74 3.68
C PHE A 74 10.20 0.78 4.34
N SER A 75 10.86 -0.35 4.50
CA SER A 75 12.07 -0.42 5.34
C SER A 75 13.17 0.54 4.91
N GLU A 76 13.30 0.78 3.63
CA GLU A 76 14.37 1.65 3.12
C GLU A 76 13.94 3.11 3.01
N TYR A 77 12.68 3.39 3.32
CA TYR A 77 12.12 4.71 3.06
C TYR A 77 11.70 5.47 4.31
N LYS A 78 11.83 4.86 5.48
CA LYS A 78 11.44 5.53 6.70
C LYS A 78 12.41 6.64 7.02
N LEU A 79 11.86 7.81 7.35
CA LEU A 79 12.70 8.93 7.76
C LEU A 79 13.36 8.61 9.09
N GLY A 80 14.64 8.95 9.19
CA GLY A 80 15.39 8.70 10.41
C GLY A 80 15.91 7.28 10.55
N ASN A 81 15.67 6.44 9.60
CA ASN A 81 16.12 5.06 9.63
C ASN A 81 17.50 4.96 8.99
N ARG A 82 18.49 5.41 9.72
CA ARG A 82 19.84 5.45 9.18
C ARG A 82 20.81 4.81 10.11
#